data_82b027f496b29b0ed0ea2244d9d0081e
#
_entry.id   82b027f496b29b0ed0ea2244d9d0081e
#
_cell.length_a   1.000
_cell.length_b   1.000
_cell.length_c   1.000
_cell.angle_alpha   90.00
_cell.angle_beta   90.00
_cell.angle_gamma   90.00
#
_symmetry.space_group_name_H-M   'P 1'
#
loop_
_entity.id
_entity.type
_entity.pdbx_description
1 polymer ?
#
loop_
_entity_poly.entity_id
_entity_poly.type
_entity_poly.pdbx_seq_one_letter_code
_entity_poly.pdbx_strand_id
1 'polypeptide(L)'
;YFVFSYICFTFCMVQAINAQVSISAGTGFLRGFQSEKSFFGIHGGLELPRNNDVTLYGRVGQYFAQNEDQASTALVTAQDFTTVPYQLQVNYFSSFNYTTLEGGTRYYIGNDYDSGFSGYGGSNFMLAFNTVKRDYEKTDITGMYEWEGQYQTGGNEETEGRIISFALGLQGGLKYTFPGTGTVYFDISAQYAIAGVGNNETANNTNLYSPLYFIFNVGFRKDLY
;
A
#
# COMPACT_ATOMS: atom_id res chain seq x y z
N TYR A 1 32.32 -2.30 -4.49
CA TYR A 1 30.93 -2.60 -4.20
C TYR A 1 30.03 -2.47 -5.45
N PHE A 2 30.19 -1.44 -6.26
CA PHE A 2 29.40 -1.23 -7.49
C PHE A 2 29.59 -2.34 -8.53
N VAL A 3 30.80 -2.83 -8.73
CA VAL A 3 31.10 -3.90 -9.71
C VAL A 3 30.44 -5.22 -9.30
N PHE A 4 30.43 -5.56 -8.02
CA PHE A 4 29.80 -6.78 -7.51
C PHE A 4 28.27 -6.73 -7.65
N SER A 5 27.66 -5.57 -7.39
CA SER A 5 26.23 -5.34 -7.59
C SER A 5 25.83 -5.45 -9.07
N TYR A 6 26.67 -4.95 -9.97
CA TYR A 6 26.46 -5.03 -11.43
C TYR A 6 26.58 -6.47 -11.93
N ILE A 7 27.55 -7.24 -11.43
CA ILE A 7 27.74 -8.66 -11.78
C ILE A 7 26.56 -9.51 -11.28
N CYS A 8 26.10 -9.30 -10.03
CA CYS A 8 24.90 -9.97 -9.52
C CYS A 8 23.65 -9.62 -10.32
N PHE A 9 23.47 -8.35 -10.70
CA PHE A 9 22.33 -7.91 -11.49
C PHE A 9 22.35 -8.49 -12.90
N THR A 10 23.52 -8.51 -13.57
CA THR A 10 23.68 -9.14 -14.89
C THR A 10 23.51 -10.66 -14.83
N PHE A 11 23.99 -11.32 -13.76
CA PHE A 11 23.81 -12.77 -13.61
C PHE A 11 22.34 -13.16 -13.36
N CYS A 12 21.58 -12.36 -12.57
CA CYS A 12 20.15 -12.52 -12.43
C CYS A 12 19.39 -12.29 -13.76
N MET A 13 19.82 -11.32 -14.56
CA MET A 13 19.20 -11.03 -15.86
C MET A 13 19.45 -12.13 -16.89
N VAL A 14 20.65 -12.75 -16.90
CA VAL A 14 20.99 -13.86 -17.84
C VAL A 14 20.20 -15.12 -17.54
N GLN A 15 19.86 -15.39 -16.29
CA GLN A 15 18.97 -16.51 -15.91
C GLN A 15 17.51 -16.27 -16.32
N ALA A 16 17.09 -15.00 -16.38
CA ALA A 16 15.73 -14.62 -16.76
C ALA A 16 15.43 -14.77 -18.27
N ILE A 17 16.45 -14.84 -19.13
CA ILE A 17 16.29 -14.91 -20.59
C ILE A 17 15.68 -16.24 -21.07
N ASN A 18 15.74 -17.30 -20.25
CA ASN A 18 15.09 -18.59 -20.52
C ASN A 18 13.87 -18.87 -19.63
N ALA A 19 13.49 -17.95 -18.77
CA ALA A 19 12.32 -18.10 -17.94
C ALA A 19 11.13 -17.43 -18.64
N GLN A 20 10.05 -18.16 -18.81
CA GLN A 20 8.77 -17.61 -19.22
C GLN A 20 8.34 -16.55 -18.19
N VAL A 21 8.24 -15.30 -18.63
CA VAL A 21 7.85 -14.16 -17.79
C VAL A 21 6.41 -13.81 -18.10
N SER A 22 5.60 -13.66 -17.08
CA SER A 22 4.24 -13.18 -17.23
C SER A 22 4.12 -11.76 -16.68
N ILE A 23 3.39 -10.91 -17.38
CA ILE A 23 2.99 -9.58 -16.88
C ILE A 23 1.54 -9.60 -16.48
N SER A 24 1.21 -8.88 -15.41
CA SER A 24 -0.16 -8.79 -14.91
C SER A 24 -0.55 -7.34 -14.65
N ALA A 25 -1.83 -7.05 -14.85
CA ALA A 25 -2.42 -5.78 -14.49
C ALA A 25 -3.87 -6.01 -14.01
N GLY A 26 -4.35 -5.13 -13.14
CA GLY A 26 -5.70 -5.27 -12.62
C GLY A 26 -6.09 -4.16 -11.66
N THR A 27 -7.19 -4.41 -10.98
CA THR A 27 -7.74 -3.53 -9.95
C THR A 27 -7.81 -4.25 -8.62
N GLY A 28 -7.84 -3.51 -7.53
CA GLY A 28 -7.93 -4.09 -6.21
C GLY A 28 -8.57 -3.17 -5.19
N PHE A 29 -8.92 -3.77 -4.07
CA PHE A 29 -9.41 -3.09 -2.88
C PHE A 29 -8.50 -3.45 -1.72
N LEU A 30 -8.02 -2.44 -1.01
CA LEU A 30 -7.28 -2.59 0.23
C LEU A 30 -8.15 -2.11 1.39
N ARG A 31 -8.28 -2.92 2.43
CA ARG A 31 -8.99 -2.57 3.65
C ARG A 31 -8.19 -2.99 4.86
N GLY A 32 -7.95 -2.04 5.77
CA GLY A 32 -7.46 -2.35 7.11
C GLY A 32 -8.56 -2.97 7.97
N PHE A 33 -8.21 -3.90 8.85
CA PHE A 33 -9.19 -4.59 9.72
C PHE A 33 -10.00 -3.62 10.59
N GLN A 34 -9.34 -2.57 11.08
CA GLN A 34 -9.95 -1.52 11.89
C GLN A 34 -10.28 -0.25 11.09
N SER A 35 -10.02 -0.26 9.78
CA SER A 35 -10.29 0.89 8.94
C SER A 35 -11.77 0.98 8.60
N GLU A 36 -12.33 2.17 8.71
CA GLU A 36 -13.72 2.45 8.33
C GLU A 36 -13.91 2.41 6.82
N LYS A 37 -12.85 2.65 6.04
CA LYS A 37 -12.91 2.74 4.58
C LYS A 37 -12.09 1.68 3.86
N SER A 38 -12.55 1.37 2.65
CA SER A 38 -11.83 0.56 1.69
C SER A 38 -11.20 1.45 0.63
N PHE A 39 -9.96 1.15 0.26
CA PHE A 39 -9.22 1.90 -0.74
C PHE A 39 -9.28 1.14 -2.07
N PHE A 40 -9.87 1.75 -3.08
CA PHE A 40 -9.81 1.22 -4.45
C PHE A 40 -8.48 1.60 -5.09
N GLY A 41 -7.93 0.71 -5.91
CA GLY A 41 -6.66 0.92 -6.58
C GLY A 41 -6.47 0.11 -7.83
N ILE A 42 -5.33 0.35 -8.46
CA ILE A 42 -4.84 -0.40 -9.61
C ILE A 42 -3.51 -1.06 -9.25
N HIS A 43 -3.20 -2.16 -9.90
CA HIS A 43 -1.94 -2.84 -9.70
C HIS A 43 -1.37 -3.37 -11.02
N GLY A 44 -0.05 -3.52 -11.03
CA GLY A 44 0.69 -4.18 -12.09
C GLY A 44 1.79 -5.05 -11.50
N GLY A 45 2.13 -6.15 -12.16
CA GLY A 45 3.10 -7.08 -11.62
C GLY A 45 3.74 -7.99 -12.66
N LEU A 46 4.73 -8.72 -12.16
CA LEU A 46 5.45 -9.75 -12.88
C LEU A 46 5.30 -11.08 -12.16
N GLU A 47 5.24 -12.16 -12.92
CA GLU A 47 5.22 -13.51 -12.37
C GLU A 47 6.20 -14.39 -13.15
N LEU A 48 7.04 -15.11 -12.40
CA LEU A 48 8.13 -15.95 -12.92
C LEU A 48 7.86 -17.39 -12.49
N PRO A 49 7.59 -18.32 -13.39
CA PRO A 49 7.45 -19.73 -13.05
C PRO A 49 8.82 -20.29 -12.62
N ARG A 50 8.82 -20.96 -11.49
CA ARG A 50 9.95 -21.76 -11.04
C ARG A 50 9.84 -23.20 -11.52
N ASN A 51 8.63 -23.70 -11.54
CA ASN A 51 8.21 -24.98 -12.12
C ASN A 51 6.70 -24.88 -12.47
N ASN A 52 6.08 -25.97 -12.88
CA ASN A 52 4.67 -25.97 -13.29
C ASN A 52 3.69 -25.55 -12.18
N ASP A 53 4.03 -25.84 -10.93
CA ASP A 53 3.16 -25.65 -9.77
C ASP A 53 3.54 -24.46 -8.91
N VAL A 54 4.74 -23.88 -9.10
CA VAL A 54 5.28 -22.82 -8.22
C VAL A 54 5.77 -21.64 -9.04
N THR A 55 5.31 -20.46 -8.65
CA THR A 55 5.78 -19.20 -9.23
C THR A 55 6.28 -18.24 -8.15
N LEU A 56 7.16 -17.33 -8.55
CA LEU A 56 7.51 -16.14 -7.82
C LEU A 56 6.81 -14.96 -8.46
N TYR A 57 6.27 -14.06 -7.67
CA TYR A 57 5.66 -12.84 -8.21
C TYR A 57 6.14 -11.60 -7.49
N GLY A 58 6.08 -10.48 -8.21
CA GLY A 58 6.22 -9.14 -7.67
C GLY A 58 5.10 -8.25 -8.20
N ARG A 59 4.52 -7.40 -7.37
CA ARG A 59 3.38 -6.54 -7.71
C ARG A 59 3.55 -5.16 -7.08
N VAL A 60 3.27 -4.12 -7.85
CA VAL A 60 3.13 -2.74 -7.37
C VAL A 60 1.65 -2.37 -7.42
N GLY A 61 1.13 -1.85 -6.34
CA GLY A 61 -0.25 -1.36 -6.23
C GLY A 61 -0.28 0.11 -5.85
N GLN A 62 -1.20 0.86 -6.46
CA GLN A 62 -1.51 2.23 -6.09
C GLN A 62 -2.98 2.31 -5.72
N TYR A 63 -3.26 2.60 -4.45
CA TYR A 63 -4.61 2.76 -3.92
C TYR A 63 -4.90 4.23 -3.73
N PHE A 64 -6.04 4.68 -4.27
CA PHE A 64 -6.40 6.09 -4.31
C PHE A 64 -6.80 6.61 -2.94
N ALA A 65 -6.56 7.89 -2.76
CA ALA A 65 -6.81 8.56 -1.49
C ALA A 65 -8.29 8.49 -1.09
N GLN A 66 -8.51 8.29 0.21
CA GLN A 66 -9.81 8.39 0.87
C GLN A 66 -9.72 9.43 1.97
N ASN A 67 -10.77 10.22 2.12
CA ASN A 67 -10.89 11.21 3.17
C ASN A 67 -11.69 10.64 4.35
N GLU A 68 -11.37 11.05 5.57
CA GLU A 68 -12.22 10.80 6.72
C GLU A 68 -13.58 11.48 6.55
N ASP A 69 -14.65 10.84 7.05
CA ASP A 69 -16.02 11.39 6.94
C ASP A 69 -16.29 12.45 8.01
N GLN A 70 -15.53 12.41 9.11
CA GLN A 70 -15.68 13.33 10.23
C GLN A 70 -14.41 14.17 10.38
N ALA A 71 -14.61 15.45 10.62
CA ALA A 71 -13.52 16.34 10.99
C ALA A 71 -12.96 15.93 12.36
N SER A 72 -11.65 15.84 12.43
CA SER A 72 -10.92 15.73 13.69
C SER A 72 -10.55 17.14 14.20
N THR A 73 -10.27 17.27 15.49
CA THR A 73 -9.91 18.57 16.10
C THR A 73 -8.46 18.54 16.56
N ALA A 74 -7.74 19.61 16.27
CA ALA A 74 -6.42 19.89 16.82
C ALA A 74 -6.52 21.11 17.77
N LEU A 75 -5.70 21.10 18.80
CA LEU A 75 -5.62 22.21 19.74
C LEU A 75 -4.46 23.11 19.34
N VAL A 76 -4.70 24.42 19.33
CA VAL A 76 -3.67 25.46 19.16
C VAL A 76 -3.67 26.37 20.37
N THR A 77 -2.49 26.82 20.78
CA THR A 77 -2.31 27.64 21.98
C THR A 77 -1.75 29.01 21.56
N ALA A 78 -2.26 30.08 22.18
CA ALA A 78 -1.82 31.42 21.92
C ALA A 78 -0.34 31.63 22.28
N GLN A 79 0.40 32.33 21.44
CA GLN A 79 1.82 32.61 21.64
C GLN A 79 2.06 33.63 22.79
N ASP A 80 1.04 34.39 23.11
CA ASP A 80 1.09 35.36 24.21
C ASP A 80 -0.17 35.22 25.12
N PHE A 81 -0.06 35.71 26.35
CA PHE A 81 -1.16 35.66 27.34
C PHE A 81 -2.22 36.75 27.10
N THR A 82 -2.06 37.62 26.12
CA THR A 82 -3.02 38.67 25.79
C THR A 82 -3.99 38.27 24.71
N THR A 83 -3.67 37.23 23.95
CA THR A 83 -4.53 36.68 22.88
C THR A 83 -5.67 35.86 23.50
N VAL A 84 -6.89 36.19 23.11
CA VAL A 84 -8.11 35.51 23.58
C VAL A 84 -8.89 34.97 22.38
N PRO A 85 -9.28 33.68 22.41
CA PRO A 85 -9.10 32.71 23.50
C PRO A 85 -7.66 32.17 23.57
N TYR A 86 -7.20 31.80 24.77
CA TYR A 86 -5.85 31.26 24.97
C TYR A 86 -5.62 29.92 24.27
N GLN A 87 -6.67 29.11 24.16
CA GLN A 87 -6.68 27.86 23.41
C GLN A 87 -7.84 27.87 22.42
N LEU A 88 -7.57 27.38 21.19
CA LEU A 88 -8.56 27.29 20.13
C LEU A 88 -8.55 25.88 19.54
N GLN A 89 -9.74 25.32 19.29
CA GLN A 89 -9.89 24.07 18.57
C GLN A 89 -10.03 24.37 17.07
N VAL A 90 -9.20 23.72 16.27
CA VAL A 90 -9.22 23.84 14.81
C VAL A 90 -9.58 22.49 14.22
N ASN A 91 -10.56 22.47 13.35
CA ASN A 91 -10.97 21.26 12.66
C ASN A 91 -10.01 20.95 11.51
N TYR A 92 -9.80 19.67 11.25
CA TYR A 92 -9.06 19.21 10.07
C TYR A 92 -9.67 17.91 9.53
N PHE A 93 -9.45 17.67 8.24
CA PHE A 93 -9.80 16.44 7.56
C PHE A 93 -8.51 15.69 7.18
N SER A 94 -8.48 14.39 7.46
CA SER A 94 -7.36 13.56 7.04
C SER A 94 -7.68 12.85 5.74
N SER A 95 -6.71 12.86 4.83
CA SER A 95 -6.72 12.08 3.59
C SER A 95 -5.60 11.04 3.65
N PHE A 96 -5.88 9.83 3.22
CA PHE A 96 -4.95 8.70 3.32
C PHE A 96 -4.88 7.94 2.02
N ASN A 97 -3.68 7.62 1.53
CA ASN A 97 -3.47 6.78 0.37
C ASN A 97 -2.43 5.69 0.65
N TYR A 98 -2.40 4.66 -0.20
CA TYR A 98 -1.42 3.58 -0.12
C TYR A 98 -0.75 3.37 -1.47
N THR A 99 0.57 3.22 -1.43
CA THR A 99 1.36 2.61 -2.50
C THR A 99 1.98 1.35 -1.93
N THR A 100 1.81 0.21 -2.60
CA THR A 100 2.32 -1.07 -2.11
C THR A 100 3.32 -1.68 -3.07
N LEU A 101 4.34 -2.32 -2.53
CA LEU A 101 5.23 -3.22 -3.23
C LEU A 101 5.13 -4.58 -2.58
N GLU A 102 4.60 -5.56 -3.30
CA GLU A 102 4.38 -6.91 -2.83
C GLU A 102 5.29 -7.90 -3.55
N GLY A 103 5.67 -8.96 -2.86
CA GLY A 103 6.39 -10.07 -3.45
C GLY A 103 6.14 -11.36 -2.68
N GLY A 104 6.21 -12.49 -3.37
CA GLY A 104 5.95 -13.76 -2.72
C GLY A 104 5.97 -14.96 -3.65
N THR A 105 5.47 -16.06 -3.13
CA THR A 105 5.34 -17.33 -3.86
C THR A 105 3.88 -17.69 -4.03
N ARG A 106 3.57 -18.38 -5.14
CA ARG A 106 2.26 -19.00 -5.41
C ARG A 106 2.47 -20.47 -5.69
N TYR A 107 1.71 -21.31 -5.01
CA TYR A 107 1.63 -22.75 -5.19
C TYR A 107 0.29 -23.06 -5.83
N TYR A 108 0.31 -23.56 -7.06
CA TYR A 108 -0.89 -23.89 -7.82
C TYR A 108 -1.39 -25.28 -7.50
N ILE A 109 -2.70 -25.43 -7.41
CA ILE A 109 -3.39 -26.69 -7.07
C ILE A 109 -4.44 -26.94 -8.14
N GLY A 110 -4.41 -28.12 -8.76
CA GLY A 110 -5.29 -28.51 -9.84
C GLY A 110 -4.57 -28.56 -11.17
N ASN A 111 -4.66 -27.50 -11.96
CA ASN A 111 -3.88 -27.38 -13.21
C ASN A 111 -2.63 -26.54 -12.98
N ASP A 112 -1.69 -26.63 -13.91
CA ASP A 112 -0.48 -25.85 -13.94
C ASP A 112 -0.77 -24.35 -13.99
N TYR A 113 0.25 -23.54 -13.69
CA TYR A 113 0.11 -22.08 -13.62
C TYR A 113 -0.35 -21.47 -14.97
N ASP A 114 -0.04 -22.09 -16.10
CA ASP A 114 -0.31 -21.62 -17.46
C ASP A 114 -1.52 -22.29 -18.14
N SER A 115 -2.23 -23.19 -17.46
CA SER A 115 -3.34 -23.95 -18.04
C SER A 115 -4.59 -23.95 -17.17
N GLY A 116 -5.76 -23.88 -17.82
CA GLY A 116 -7.08 -24.12 -17.26
C GLY A 116 -7.42 -23.41 -15.96
N PHE A 117 -8.29 -24.03 -15.17
CA PHE A 117 -8.70 -23.56 -13.86
C PHE A 117 -7.78 -24.11 -12.77
N SER A 118 -7.30 -23.23 -11.88
CA SER A 118 -6.53 -23.63 -10.70
C SER A 118 -6.86 -22.73 -9.53
N GLY A 119 -6.79 -23.30 -8.33
CA GLY A 119 -6.60 -22.58 -7.10
C GLY A 119 -5.11 -22.35 -6.85
N TYR A 120 -4.77 -21.35 -6.07
CA TYR A 120 -3.40 -21.15 -5.58
C TYR A 120 -3.38 -20.53 -4.20
N GLY A 121 -2.28 -20.75 -3.50
CA GLY A 121 -2.01 -20.14 -2.21
C GLY A 121 -0.52 -19.93 -2.02
N GLY A 122 -0.15 -19.10 -1.07
CA GLY A 122 1.26 -18.87 -0.79
C GLY A 122 1.50 -17.81 0.27
N SER A 123 2.77 -17.58 0.55
CA SER A 123 3.22 -16.51 1.45
C SER A 123 3.70 -15.30 0.67
N ASN A 124 3.51 -14.14 1.25
CA ASN A 124 3.94 -12.89 0.66
C ASN A 124 4.48 -11.92 1.72
N PHE A 125 5.23 -10.96 1.25
CA PHE A 125 5.61 -9.77 2.00
C PHE A 125 5.12 -8.53 1.25
N MET A 126 4.94 -7.44 1.99
CA MET A 126 4.54 -6.16 1.44
C MET A 126 5.32 -5.02 2.12
N LEU A 127 5.77 -4.09 1.31
CA LEU A 127 6.14 -2.74 1.73
C LEU A 127 4.97 -1.82 1.39
N ALA A 128 4.37 -1.22 2.39
CA ALA A 128 3.31 -0.23 2.22
C ALA A 128 3.86 1.17 2.51
N PHE A 129 3.74 2.05 1.53
CA PHE A 129 4.08 3.46 1.62
C PHE A 129 2.78 4.22 1.76
N ASN A 130 2.56 4.78 2.93
CA ASN A 130 1.33 5.48 3.26
C ASN A 130 1.62 6.98 3.32
N THR A 131 0.78 7.76 2.67
CA THR A 131 0.82 9.21 2.78
C THR A 131 -0.46 9.69 3.44
N VAL A 132 -0.30 10.42 4.53
CA VAL A 132 -1.39 11.09 5.25
C VAL A 132 -1.28 12.56 4.96
N LYS A 133 -2.37 13.17 4.52
CA LYS A 133 -2.48 14.62 4.38
C LYS A 133 -3.57 15.11 5.32
N ARG A 134 -3.30 16.19 6.05
CA ARG A 134 -4.26 16.87 6.88
C ARG A 134 -4.54 18.24 6.28
N ASP A 135 -5.81 18.48 6.01
CA ASP A 135 -6.32 19.77 5.53
C ASP A 135 -7.06 20.44 6.67
N TYR A 136 -6.51 21.56 7.14
CA TYR A 136 -7.07 22.31 8.26
C TYR A 136 -8.05 23.35 7.74
N GLU A 137 -9.19 23.50 8.43
CA GLU A 137 -10.11 24.61 8.14
C GLU A 137 -9.38 25.95 8.30
N LYS A 138 -9.53 26.83 7.31
CA LYS A 138 -8.95 28.17 7.33
C LYS A 138 -9.43 28.95 8.53
N THR A 139 -8.56 29.07 9.49
CA THR A 139 -8.73 29.97 10.62
C THR A 139 -7.65 31.02 10.49
N ASP A 140 -8.00 32.31 10.62
CA ASP A 140 -7.03 33.42 10.56
C ASP A 140 -6.24 33.50 11.88
N ILE A 141 -5.49 32.41 12.14
CA ILE A 141 -4.70 32.20 13.37
C ILE A 141 -3.21 32.37 13.15
N THR A 142 -2.79 32.70 11.93
CA THR A 142 -1.39 32.82 11.54
C THR A 142 -0.67 33.89 12.35
N GLY A 143 0.36 33.46 13.08
CA GLY A 143 1.21 34.38 13.89
C GLY A 143 0.68 34.71 15.30
N MET A 144 -0.53 34.27 15.66
CA MET A 144 -1.08 34.45 17.01
C MET A 144 -1.09 33.18 17.85
N TYR A 145 -1.13 31.99 17.18
CA TYR A 145 -1.24 30.71 17.84
C TYR A 145 -0.10 29.77 17.40
N GLU A 146 0.30 28.90 18.32
CA GLU A 146 1.19 27.76 18.06
C GLU A 146 0.41 26.45 18.17
N TRP A 147 0.75 25.50 17.30
CA TRP A 147 0.19 24.17 17.34
C TRP A 147 0.76 23.38 18.52
N GLU A 148 -0.10 22.75 19.31
CA GLU A 148 0.34 21.81 20.33
C GLU A 148 0.74 20.50 19.67
N GLY A 149 2.02 20.12 19.82
CA GLY A 149 2.58 18.88 19.30
C GLY A 149 3.62 19.06 18.20
N GLN A 150 4.09 17.94 17.65
CA GLN A 150 5.21 17.89 16.69
C GLN A 150 4.90 18.48 15.30
N TYR A 151 3.70 19.02 15.10
CA TYR A 151 3.24 19.57 13.83
C TYR A 151 3.36 21.09 13.80
N GLN A 152 4.58 21.58 13.98
CA GLN A 152 4.89 22.97 13.62
C GLN A 152 4.93 23.07 12.08
N THR A 153 3.79 23.33 11.49
CA THR A 153 3.75 23.75 10.09
C THR A 153 3.95 25.24 10.05
N GLY A 154 5.08 25.66 9.56
CA GLY A 154 5.33 27.07 9.26
C GLY A 154 4.35 27.57 8.20
N GLY A 155 3.17 28.00 8.61
CA GLY A 155 2.21 28.73 7.79
C GLY A 155 1.51 27.97 6.65
N ASN A 156 1.70 26.66 6.51
CA ASN A 156 1.02 25.86 5.48
C ASN A 156 -0.16 25.09 6.08
N GLU A 157 -1.30 25.20 5.44
CA GLU A 157 -2.58 24.58 5.81
C GLU A 157 -2.60 23.05 5.62
N GLU A 158 -1.59 22.49 4.92
CA GLU A 158 -1.44 21.05 4.69
C GLU A 158 -0.27 20.48 5.47
N THR A 159 -0.53 19.44 6.25
CA THR A 159 0.53 18.63 6.87
C THR A 159 0.58 17.28 6.19
N GLU A 160 1.71 16.95 5.60
CA GLU A 160 1.95 15.65 4.97
C GLU A 160 2.82 14.77 5.88
N GLY A 161 2.29 13.60 6.27
CA GLY A 161 3.03 12.56 6.97
C GLY A 161 3.25 11.36 6.07
N ARG A 162 4.42 10.71 6.17
CA ARG A 162 4.74 9.48 5.43
C ARG A 162 5.10 8.36 6.39
N ILE A 163 4.54 7.19 6.12
CA ILE A 163 4.78 5.98 6.89
C ILE A 163 5.14 4.87 5.92
N ILE A 164 6.20 4.15 6.25
CA ILE A 164 6.61 2.95 5.53
C ILE A 164 6.40 1.79 6.46
N SER A 165 5.57 0.82 6.07
CA SER A 165 5.29 -0.38 6.84
C SER A 165 5.78 -1.61 6.09
N PHE A 166 6.43 -2.52 6.81
CA PHE A 166 6.77 -3.85 6.32
C PHE A 166 5.80 -4.86 6.91
N ALA A 167 5.13 -5.60 6.04
CA ALA A 167 4.13 -6.60 6.41
C ALA A 167 4.47 -7.98 5.85
N LEU A 168 4.09 -9.01 6.58
CA LEU A 168 4.12 -10.40 6.15
C LEU A 168 2.69 -10.94 6.10
N GLY A 169 2.44 -11.85 5.16
CA GLY A 169 1.10 -12.37 5.00
C GLY A 169 0.99 -13.65 4.21
N LEU A 170 -0.27 -14.04 4.03
CA LEU A 170 -0.68 -15.17 3.23
C LEU A 170 -1.62 -14.68 2.14
N GLN A 171 -1.59 -15.37 1.01
CA GLN A 171 -2.52 -15.13 -0.08
C GLN A 171 -3.14 -16.43 -0.55
N GLY A 172 -4.33 -16.32 -1.11
CA GLY A 172 -5.01 -17.39 -1.82
C GLY A 172 -5.82 -16.82 -2.96
N GLY A 173 -6.02 -17.61 -4.00
CA GLY A 173 -6.74 -17.13 -5.18
C GLY A 173 -7.18 -18.24 -6.11
N LEU A 174 -7.90 -17.81 -7.13
CA LEU A 174 -8.38 -18.62 -8.23
C LEU A 174 -7.93 -18.00 -9.54
N LYS A 175 -7.63 -18.82 -10.51
CA LYS A 175 -7.32 -18.35 -11.88
C LYS A 175 -7.95 -19.24 -12.93
N TYR A 176 -8.18 -18.65 -14.09
CA TYR A 176 -8.53 -19.39 -15.29
C TYR A 176 -7.71 -18.90 -16.48
N THR A 177 -6.97 -19.80 -17.08
CA THR A 177 -6.13 -19.53 -18.25
C THR A 177 -6.87 -19.90 -19.53
N PHE A 178 -7.07 -18.92 -20.41
CA PHE A 178 -7.61 -19.07 -21.74
C PHE A 178 -6.44 -19.36 -22.71
N PRO A 179 -6.43 -20.51 -23.40
CA PRO A 179 -5.33 -20.84 -24.29
C PRO A 179 -5.07 -19.74 -25.33
N GLY A 180 -3.81 -19.32 -25.46
CA GLY A 180 -3.37 -18.28 -26.39
C GLY A 180 -3.77 -16.84 -26.06
N THR A 181 -4.66 -16.64 -25.09
CA THR A 181 -5.17 -15.29 -24.71
C THR A 181 -4.48 -14.76 -23.47
N GLY A 182 -4.51 -15.50 -22.37
CA GLY A 182 -3.97 -15.12 -21.08
C GLY A 182 -4.82 -15.65 -19.93
N THR A 183 -4.56 -15.19 -18.73
CA THR A 183 -5.14 -15.68 -17.48
C THR A 183 -5.90 -14.56 -16.77
N VAL A 184 -7.17 -14.81 -16.44
CA VAL A 184 -7.91 -14.01 -15.47
C VAL A 184 -7.69 -14.59 -14.09
N TYR A 185 -7.47 -13.76 -13.11
CA TYR A 185 -7.26 -14.19 -11.72
C TYR A 185 -8.01 -13.31 -10.72
N PHE A 186 -8.30 -13.93 -9.60
CA PHE A 186 -8.82 -13.30 -8.40
C PHE A 186 -7.98 -13.77 -7.22
N ASP A 187 -7.46 -12.86 -6.41
CA ASP A 187 -6.75 -13.21 -5.17
C ASP A 187 -7.20 -12.37 -3.97
N ILE A 188 -7.04 -12.98 -2.81
CA ILE A 188 -7.22 -12.35 -1.50
C ILE A 188 -5.92 -12.55 -0.74
N SER A 189 -5.40 -11.49 -0.14
CA SER A 189 -4.30 -11.58 0.79
C SER A 189 -4.64 -10.93 2.13
N ALA A 190 -4.13 -11.56 3.20
CA ALA A 190 -4.17 -11.02 4.56
C ALA A 190 -2.72 -10.79 5.00
N GLN A 191 -2.40 -9.56 5.36
CA GLN A 191 -1.03 -9.13 5.66
C GLN A 191 -0.99 -8.36 6.98
N TYR A 192 -0.02 -8.66 7.82
CA TYR A 192 0.18 -8.00 9.10
C TYR A 192 1.49 -7.21 9.10
N ALA A 193 1.40 -5.92 9.39
CA ALA A 193 2.55 -5.03 9.52
C ALA A 193 3.32 -5.39 10.80
N ILE A 194 4.57 -5.84 10.63
CA ILE A 194 5.46 -6.25 11.73
C ILE A 194 6.46 -5.14 12.10
N ALA A 195 6.69 -4.21 11.20
CA ALA A 195 7.56 -3.06 11.42
C ALA A 195 7.05 -1.85 10.63
N GLY A 196 7.21 -0.66 11.20
CA GLY A 196 6.89 0.61 10.54
C GLY A 196 7.91 1.68 10.92
N VAL A 197 8.22 2.53 9.95
CA VAL A 197 9.12 3.68 10.10
C VAL A 197 8.40 4.91 9.57
N GLY A 198 8.44 6.01 10.32
CA GLY A 198 7.81 7.26 9.93
C GLY A 198 7.06 7.91 11.08
N ASN A 199 6.18 8.83 10.78
CA ASN A 199 5.40 9.54 11.79
C ASN A 199 4.22 8.68 12.28
N ASN A 200 4.50 7.73 13.17
CA ASN A 200 3.53 6.77 13.70
C ASN A 200 2.39 7.45 14.50
N GLU A 201 2.64 8.60 15.11
CA GLU A 201 1.61 9.32 15.86
C GLU A 201 0.50 9.83 14.93
N THR A 202 0.87 10.27 13.72
CA THR A 202 -0.10 10.68 12.71
C THR A 202 -0.97 9.51 12.25
N ALA A 203 -0.39 8.32 12.10
CA ALA A 203 -1.11 7.13 11.66
C ALA A 203 -2.02 6.56 12.73
N ASN A 204 -1.56 6.52 13.98
CA ASN A 204 -2.31 5.95 15.09
C ASN A 204 -3.57 6.77 15.45
N ASN A 205 -3.60 8.03 15.05
CA ASN A 205 -4.72 8.95 15.30
C ASN A 205 -5.73 9.00 14.13
N THR A 206 -5.60 8.13 13.12
CA THR A 206 -6.56 8.06 12.01
C THR A 206 -7.31 6.73 12.02
N ASN A 207 -8.63 6.78 11.80
CA ASN A 207 -9.47 5.59 11.63
C ASN A 207 -9.23 4.87 10.27
N LEU A 208 -8.28 5.35 9.47
CA LEU A 208 -7.97 4.83 8.15
C LEU A 208 -6.76 3.89 8.16
N TYR A 209 -5.96 3.90 9.21
CA TYR A 209 -4.79 3.02 9.36
C TYR A 209 -5.12 1.76 10.17
N SER A 210 -4.56 0.64 9.78
CA SER A 210 -4.60 -0.61 10.52
C SER A 210 -3.33 -1.42 10.25
N PRO A 211 -2.77 -2.11 11.23
CA PRO A 211 -1.63 -3.00 11.01
C PRO A 211 -2.01 -4.29 10.27
N LEU A 212 -3.29 -4.69 10.27
CA LEU A 212 -3.78 -5.85 9.53
C LEU A 212 -4.53 -5.39 8.30
N TYR A 213 -4.04 -5.79 7.13
CA TYR A 213 -4.58 -5.44 5.82
C TYR A 213 -5.21 -6.65 5.15
N PHE A 214 -6.35 -6.44 4.53
CA PHE A 214 -6.95 -7.35 3.56
C PHE A 214 -6.91 -6.69 2.19
N ILE A 215 -6.39 -7.42 1.21
CA ILE A 215 -6.29 -6.95 -0.17
C ILE A 215 -7.02 -7.95 -1.06
N PHE A 216 -7.92 -7.44 -1.89
CA PHE A 216 -8.68 -8.19 -2.87
C PHE A 216 -8.27 -7.69 -4.25
N ASN A 217 -7.82 -8.58 -5.12
CA ASN A 217 -7.37 -8.22 -6.46
C ASN A 217 -8.10 -9.03 -7.51
N VAL A 218 -8.42 -8.36 -8.61
CA VAL A 218 -8.88 -8.97 -9.85
C VAL A 218 -8.00 -8.45 -10.96
N GLY A 219 -7.51 -9.33 -11.81
CA GLY A 219 -6.62 -8.91 -12.86
C GLY A 219 -6.52 -9.88 -14.02
N PHE A 220 -5.76 -9.45 -14.98
CA PHE A 220 -5.39 -10.21 -16.16
C PHE A 220 -3.88 -10.36 -16.22
N ARG A 221 -3.42 -11.57 -16.55
CA ARG A 221 -2.02 -11.91 -16.74
C ARG A 221 -1.81 -12.39 -18.17
N LYS A 222 -0.74 -11.92 -18.80
CA LYS A 222 -0.29 -12.34 -20.12
C LYS A 222 1.12 -12.89 -20.02
N ASP A 223 1.29 -14.10 -20.52
CA ASP A 223 2.60 -14.74 -20.64
C ASP A 223 3.36 -14.16 -21.83
N LEU A 224 4.62 -13.79 -21.58
CA LEU A 224 5.55 -13.31 -22.59
C LEU A 224 6.45 -14.48 -22.98
N TYR A 225 6.45 -14.82 -24.25
CA TYR A 225 7.27 -15.88 -24.83
C TYR A 225 8.56 -15.34 -25.41
#